data_a2d4483b6b55e08732313fb4732cb0bf
#
_entry.id   a2d4483b6b55e08732313fb4732cb0bf
#
_cell.length_a   1.000
_cell.length_b   1.000
_cell.length_c   1.000
_cell.angle_alpha   90.00
_cell.angle_beta   90.00
_cell.angle_gamma   90.00
#
_symmetry.space_group_name_H-M   'P 1'
#
loop_
_entity.id
_entity.type
_entity.pdbx_description
1 polymer ?
#
loop_
_entity_poly.entity_id
_entity_poly.type
_entity_poly.pdbx_seq_one_letter_code
_entity_poly.pdbx_strand_id
1 'polypeptide(L)'
;MVTIWIDPPAWPAHGRLWSHLISDESIAELHDFAAGLGIPRRGFEGDHYDIPAEYYERALASGAVETTGRDLLRRLQASGLRLPKRRGDKGIERVTGWTLADGTRADIDLILSPREMTDERIFAAMVFVQDVGGRHLLTWSERRQEWGAPGGWREGDESPVANAVREAEEESGLVLDPAELRPVGYERFRRDPHTPAPGLWVPGRDILQVYAANLSAHRPPVRVEERGQPGPEWVEDVELGERCRDSFWWPLAARVLALEQPPQPE
;
A
#
# COMPACT_ATOMS: atom_id res chain seq x y z
N MET A 1 -21.09 18.67 11.20
CA MET A 1 -19.89 19.30 11.78
C MET A 1 -18.92 18.16 12.00
N VAL A 2 -17.85 18.15 11.28
CA VAL A 2 -16.86 17.08 11.30
C VAL A 2 -16.20 17.04 12.67
N THR A 3 -15.96 15.87 13.21
CA THR A 3 -15.42 15.77 14.57
C THR A 3 -14.17 14.92 14.57
N ILE A 4 -13.07 15.52 14.97
CA ILE A 4 -11.84 14.82 15.27
C ILE A 4 -11.90 14.31 16.71
N TRP A 5 -11.64 13.03 16.88
CA TRP A 5 -11.68 12.35 18.17
C TRP A 5 -10.29 11.91 18.62
N ILE A 6 -10.04 11.98 19.93
CA ILE A 6 -8.76 11.59 20.53
C ILE A 6 -9.00 10.83 21.84
N ASP A 7 -8.19 9.77 22.08
CA ASP A 7 -8.19 9.09 23.38
C ASP A 7 -7.05 9.61 24.27
N PRO A 8 -7.16 9.51 25.62
CA PRO A 8 -6.07 9.87 26.52
C PRO A 8 -4.78 9.09 26.24
N PRO A 9 -3.59 9.70 26.46
CA PRO A 9 -2.32 9.03 26.21
C PRO A 9 -2.11 7.88 27.20
N ALA A 10 -2.38 6.66 26.76
CA ALA A 10 -2.34 5.45 27.58
C ALA A 10 -1.54 4.30 26.97
N TRP A 11 -1.06 4.42 25.74
CA TRP A 11 -0.39 3.36 25.01
C TRP A 11 1.13 3.52 25.09
N PRO A 12 1.84 2.65 25.86
CA PRO A 12 3.28 2.77 26.00
C PRO A 12 4.01 2.17 24.78
N ALA A 13 4.80 2.97 24.10
CA ALA A 13 5.70 2.53 23.02
C ALA A 13 6.88 3.51 22.91
N HIS A 14 8.07 2.99 22.56
CA HIS A 14 9.27 3.79 22.33
C HIS A 14 9.62 4.76 23.48
N GLY A 15 9.40 4.33 24.73
CA GLY A 15 9.73 5.12 25.92
C GLY A 15 8.79 6.29 26.23
N ARG A 16 7.62 6.37 25.57
CA ARG A 16 6.60 7.41 25.78
C ARG A 16 5.18 6.84 25.71
N LEU A 17 4.20 7.67 26.06
CA LEU A 17 2.79 7.34 25.89
C LEU A 17 2.26 7.93 24.58
N TRP A 18 1.29 7.27 24.00
CA TRP A 18 0.66 7.61 22.74
C TRP A 18 -0.85 7.70 22.89
N SER A 19 -1.46 8.54 22.08
CA SER A 19 -2.88 8.69 21.86
C SER A 19 -3.22 8.34 20.41
N HIS A 20 -4.44 7.89 20.16
CA HIS A 20 -4.96 7.72 18.81
C HIS A 20 -5.84 8.91 18.44
N LEU A 21 -5.65 9.42 17.23
CA LEU A 21 -6.42 10.52 16.67
C LEU A 21 -7.17 10.01 15.43
N ILE A 22 -8.50 10.16 15.38
CA ILE A 22 -9.34 9.74 14.26
C ILE A 22 -10.27 10.86 13.79
N SER A 23 -10.74 10.75 12.55
CA SER A 23 -12.00 11.35 12.10
C SER A 23 -13.06 10.25 11.96
N ASP A 24 -14.31 10.59 12.21
CA ASP A 24 -15.45 9.72 11.93
C ASP A 24 -16.20 10.07 10.63
N GLU A 25 -15.65 11.01 9.84
CA GLU A 25 -16.21 11.43 8.56
C GLU A 25 -15.24 11.34 7.38
N SER A 26 -13.96 11.77 7.55
CA SER A 26 -13.02 11.89 6.42
C SER A 26 -11.56 11.72 6.83
N ILE A 27 -10.84 10.91 6.05
CA ILE A 27 -9.38 10.77 6.17
C ILE A 27 -8.66 12.06 5.74
N ALA A 28 -9.17 12.77 4.73
CA ALA A 28 -8.57 14.03 4.28
C ALA A 28 -8.55 15.07 5.40
N GLU A 29 -9.65 15.23 6.11
CA GLU A 29 -9.75 16.14 7.26
C GLU A 29 -8.87 15.71 8.43
N LEU A 30 -8.76 14.41 8.69
CA LEU A 30 -7.84 13.89 9.69
C LEU A 30 -6.39 14.29 9.34
N HIS A 31 -6.03 14.26 8.06
CA HIS A 31 -4.72 14.70 7.60
C HIS A 31 -4.52 16.21 7.78
N ASP A 32 -5.50 17.01 7.43
CA ASP A 32 -5.45 18.48 7.58
C ASP A 32 -5.31 18.87 9.05
N PHE A 33 -6.06 18.22 9.93
CA PHE A 33 -5.96 18.43 11.36
C PHE A 33 -4.58 18.05 11.91
N ALA A 34 -4.07 16.88 11.55
CA ALA A 34 -2.75 16.41 11.96
C ALA A 34 -1.63 17.35 11.46
N ALA A 35 -1.73 17.82 10.20
CA ALA A 35 -0.79 18.78 9.64
C ALA A 35 -0.83 20.11 10.39
N GLY A 36 -2.00 20.61 10.78
CA GLY A 36 -2.16 21.81 11.61
C GLY A 36 -1.50 21.69 13.01
N LEU A 37 -1.35 20.47 13.51
CA LEU A 37 -0.60 20.16 14.73
C LEU A 37 0.91 19.97 14.48
N GLY A 38 1.37 19.99 13.22
CA GLY A 38 2.75 19.68 12.87
C GLY A 38 3.08 18.18 12.96
N ILE A 39 2.08 17.31 12.91
CA ILE A 39 2.27 15.85 12.97
C ILE A 39 2.54 15.35 11.54
N PRO A 40 3.69 14.68 11.30
CA PRO A 40 4.07 14.24 9.97
C PRO A 40 3.20 13.06 9.49
N ARG A 41 2.97 12.99 8.18
CA ARG A 41 2.18 11.93 7.52
C ARG A 41 2.66 10.50 7.84
N ARG A 42 3.94 10.33 8.17
CA ARG A 42 4.51 9.03 8.57
C ARG A 42 3.89 8.45 9.87
N GLY A 43 3.24 9.30 10.70
CA GLY A 43 2.49 8.86 11.89
C GLY A 43 1.11 8.29 11.58
N PHE A 44 0.67 8.33 10.33
CA PHE A 44 -0.60 7.77 9.89
C PHE A 44 -0.52 6.24 9.76
N GLU A 45 -1.53 5.56 10.27
CA GLU A 45 -1.65 4.09 10.32
C GLU A 45 -2.79 3.55 9.43
N GLY A 46 -3.14 4.29 8.38
CA GLY A 46 -4.13 3.92 7.37
C GLY A 46 -5.57 4.34 7.71
N ASP A 47 -5.88 4.57 8.97
CA ASP A 47 -7.21 5.00 9.44
C ASP A 47 -7.17 5.91 10.69
N HIS A 48 -6.00 6.11 11.26
CA HIS A 48 -5.77 6.96 12.44
C HIS A 48 -4.33 7.46 12.48
N TYR A 49 -4.06 8.44 13.31
CA TYR A 49 -2.71 8.83 13.69
C TYR A 49 -2.39 8.35 15.09
N ASP A 50 -1.20 7.81 15.27
CA ASP A 50 -0.57 7.66 16.58
C ASP A 50 0.17 8.95 16.89
N ILE A 51 -0.24 9.65 17.94
CA ILE A 51 0.38 10.90 18.34
C ILE A 51 1.00 10.79 19.73
N PRO A 52 2.23 11.33 19.94
CA PRO A 52 2.86 11.34 21.24
C PRO A 52 2.08 12.19 22.26
N ALA A 53 2.17 11.84 23.55
CA ALA A 53 1.46 12.50 24.63
C ALA A 53 1.65 14.03 24.68
N GLU A 54 2.82 14.53 24.24
CA GLU A 54 3.12 15.96 24.17
C GLU A 54 2.22 16.76 23.22
N TYR A 55 1.56 16.09 22.27
CA TYR A 55 0.59 16.73 21.35
C TYR A 55 -0.84 16.72 21.86
N TYR A 56 -1.13 15.97 22.92
CA TYR A 56 -2.50 15.73 23.40
C TYR A 56 -3.26 17.03 23.72
N GLU A 57 -2.67 17.87 24.58
CA GLU A 57 -3.30 19.15 24.98
C GLU A 57 -3.47 20.11 23.79
N ARG A 58 -2.52 20.11 22.85
CA ARG A 58 -2.64 20.89 21.62
C ARG A 58 -3.77 20.40 20.74
N ALA A 59 -3.95 19.09 20.63
CA ALA A 59 -5.05 18.50 19.86
C ALA A 59 -6.40 18.92 20.45
N LEU A 60 -6.58 18.87 21.78
CA LEU A 60 -7.78 19.34 22.45
C LEU A 60 -8.00 20.84 22.24
N ALA A 61 -6.98 21.67 22.39
CA ALA A 61 -7.05 23.11 22.15
C ALA A 61 -7.35 23.48 20.70
N SER A 62 -7.01 22.61 19.74
CA SER A 62 -7.31 22.74 18.32
C SER A 62 -8.69 22.20 17.91
N GLY A 63 -9.47 21.67 18.87
CA GLY A 63 -10.84 21.25 18.64
C GLY A 63 -11.07 19.73 18.56
N ALA A 64 -10.05 18.90 18.86
CA ALA A 64 -10.29 17.48 19.03
C ALA A 64 -11.16 17.22 20.26
N VAL A 65 -12.06 16.25 20.17
CA VAL A 65 -12.96 15.86 21.26
C VAL A 65 -12.42 14.61 21.94
N GLU A 66 -12.23 14.70 23.25
CA GLU A 66 -11.79 13.56 24.04
C GLU A 66 -12.84 12.47 24.07
N THR A 67 -12.39 11.21 23.96
CA THR A 67 -13.23 10.03 24.14
C THR A 67 -12.38 8.86 24.67
N THR A 68 -13.03 7.77 25.05
CA THR A 68 -12.28 6.57 25.46
C THR A 68 -11.75 5.80 24.23
N GLY A 69 -10.66 5.06 24.36
CA GLY A 69 -10.14 4.22 23.26
C GLY A 69 -11.17 3.21 22.74
N ARG A 70 -12.07 2.72 23.61
CA ARG A 70 -13.18 1.83 23.20
C ARG A 70 -14.21 2.57 22.32
N ASP A 71 -14.58 3.78 22.70
CA ASP A 71 -15.55 4.58 21.95
C ASP A 71 -14.93 5.12 20.65
N LEU A 72 -13.66 5.46 20.69
CA LEU A 72 -12.88 5.86 19.51
C LEU A 72 -12.90 4.74 18.45
N LEU A 73 -12.59 3.50 18.85
CA LEU A 73 -12.64 2.35 17.94
C LEU A 73 -14.06 2.11 17.40
N ARG A 74 -15.10 2.25 18.25
CA ARG A 74 -16.49 2.08 17.82
C ARG A 74 -16.89 3.12 16.77
N ARG A 75 -16.50 4.39 16.97
CA ARG A 75 -16.72 5.48 16.00
C ARG A 75 -16.03 5.22 14.67
N LEU A 76 -14.76 4.84 14.73
CA LEU A 76 -13.96 4.51 13.54
C LEU A 76 -14.56 3.32 12.76
N GLN A 77 -15.13 2.33 13.46
CA GLN A 77 -15.82 1.21 12.81
C GLN A 77 -17.15 1.66 12.17
N ALA A 78 -17.91 2.49 12.89
CA ALA A 78 -19.22 2.98 12.42
C ALA A 78 -19.09 3.93 11.21
N SER A 79 -18.02 4.71 11.13
CA SER A 79 -17.74 5.60 9.99
C SER A 79 -17.41 4.87 8.68
N GLY A 80 -17.07 3.57 8.73
CA GLY A 80 -16.60 2.82 7.59
C GLY A 80 -15.13 3.12 7.19
N LEU A 81 -14.48 4.07 7.87
CA LEU A 81 -13.08 4.44 7.59
C LEU A 81 -12.08 3.43 8.15
N ARG A 82 -12.52 2.52 9.04
CA ARG A 82 -11.64 1.51 9.62
C ARG A 82 -10.95 0.68 8.55
N LEU A 83 -9.61 0.64 8.57
CA LEU A 83 -8.78 -0.22 7.74
C LEU A 83 -8.39 -1.47 8.55
N PRO A 84 -9.10 -2.60 8.40
CA PRO A 84 -8.81 -3.81 9.14
C PRO A 84 -7.45 -4.40 8.72
N LYS A 85 -6.60 -4.70 9.69
CA LYS A 85 -5.26 -5.27 9.46
C LYS A 85 -4.92 -6.27 10.57
N ARG A 86 -3.98 -7.17 10.32
CA ARG A 86 -3.48 -8.10 11.34
C ARG A 86 -2.63 -7.33 12.35
N ARG A 87 -2.53 -7.84 13.56
CA ARG A 87 -1.63 -7.27 14.57
C ARG A 87 -0.18 -7.26 14.04
N GLY A 88 0.47 -6.10 14.11
CA GLY A 88 1.82 -5.87 13.64
C GLY A 88 1.94 -5.49 12.16
N ASP A 89 0.84 -5.53 11.39
CA ASP A 89 0.79 -4.94 10.05
C ASP A 89 0.52 -3.43 10.16
N LYS A 90 1.01 -2.65 9.20
CA LYS A 90 0.83 -1.21 9.14
C LYS A 90 -0.08 -0.82 7.97
N GLY A 91 -1.18 -0.15 8.25
CA GLY A 91 -2.03 0.44 7.22
C GLY A 91 -1.35 1.65 6.59
N ILE A 92 -1.43 1.76 5.27
CA ILE A 92 -0.89 2.90 4.52
C ILE A 92 -2.02 3.81 4.09
N GLU A 93 -2.95 3.27 3.31
CA GLU A 93 -4.03 4.05 2.74
C GLU A 93 -5.16 3.13 2.26
N ARG A 94 -6.38 3.68 2.12
CA ARG A 94 -7.47 3.09 1.37
C ARG A 94 -7.72 3.92 0.14
N VAL A 95 -7.51 3.34 -1.03
CA VAL A 95 -7.93 3.92 -2.30
C VAL A 95 -9.38 3.51 -2.55
N THR A 96 -10.29 4.48 -2.64
CA THR A 96 -11.72 4.20 -2.75
C THR A 96 -12.22 4.32 -4.19
N GLY A 97 -13.13 3.42 -4.58
CA GLY A 97 -13.85 3.48 -5.84
C GLY A 97 -12.97 3.36 -7.08
N TRP A 98 -11.80 2.74 -6.98
CA TRP A 98 -10.90 2.55 -8.12
C TRP A 98 -11.52 1.64 -9.18
N THR A 99 -11.39 2.02 -10.45
CA THR A 99 -11.83 1.19 -11.57
C THR A 99 -10.63 0.47 -12.17
N LEU A 100 -10.64 -0.84 -12.06
CA LEU A 100 -9.61 -1.72 -12.63
C LEU A 100 -9.74 -1.81 -14.16
N ALA A 101 -8.68 -2.26 -14.83
CA ALA A 101 -8.66 -2.38 -16.29
C ALA A 101 -9.73 -3.34 -16.88
N ASP A 102 -10.27 -4.22 -16.06
CA ASP A 102 -11.38 -5.12 -16.43
C ASP A 102 -12.78 -4.52 -16.20
N GLY A 103 -12.84 -3.24 -15.76
CA GLY A 103 -14.07 -2.54 -15.43
C GLY A 103 -14.61 -2.80 -14.02
N THR A 104 -13.97 -3.67 -13.24
CA THR A 104 -14.35 -3.92 -11.84
C THR A 104 -14.06 -2.68 -11.00
N ARG A 105 -15.01 -2.27 -10.17
CA ARG A 105 -14.78 -1.24 -9.15
C ARG A 105 -14.45 -1.87 -7.80
N ALA A 106 -13.47 -1.31 -7.12
CA ALA A 106 -13.07 -1.78 -5.81
C ALA A 106 -12.55 -0.66 -4.92
N ASP A 107 -12.71 -0.82 -3.61
CA ASP A 107 -11.87 -0.15 -2.64
C ASP A 107 -10.65 -1.04 -2.38
N ILE A 108 -9.47 -0.44 -2.31
CA ILE A 108 -8.21 -1.16 -2.16
C ILE A 108 -7.52 -0.68 -0.88
N ASP A 109 -7.36 -1.58 0.08
CA ASP A 109 -6.59 -1.30 1.29
C ASP A 109 -5.12 -1.66 1.04
N LEU A 110 -4.22 -0.68 1.22
CA LEU A 110 -2.77 -0.83 1.07
C LEU A 110 -2.13 -1.06 2.44
N ILE A 111 -1.44 -2.18 2.62
CA ILE A 111 -0.95 -2.60 3.93
C ILE A 111 0.48 -3.12 3.83
N LEU A 112 1.38 -2.55 4.64
CA LEU A 112 2.73 -3.11 4.86
C LEU A 112 2.65 -4.31 5.80
N SER A 113 3.35 -5.37 5.45
CA SER A 113 3.46 -6.56 6.28
C SER A 113 4.71 -7.37 5.90
N PRO A 114 5.53 -7.78 6.86
CA PRO A 114 6.65 -8.70 6.60
C PRO A 114 6.20 -10.16 6.52
N ARG A 115 4.91 -10.42 6.46
CA ARG A 115 4.31 -11.77 6.47
C ARG A 115 3.36 -11.93 5.30
N GLU A 116 3.44 -13.06 4.65
CA GLU A 116 2.45 -13.42 3.64
C GLU A 116 1.03 -13.52 4.22
N MET A 117 0.06 -13.29 3.38
CA MET A 117 -1.32 -13.64 3.66
C MET A 117 -1.53 -15.15 3.49
N THR A 118 -2.67 -15.65 3.95
CA THR A 118 -3.04 -17.06 3.72
C THR A 118 -3.23 -17.30 2.24
N ASP A 119 -2.66 -18.38 1.74
CA ASP A 119 -2.58 -18.72 0.32
C ASP A 119 -3.95 -18.76 -0.37
N GLU A 120 -4.98 -19.24 0.34
CA GLU A 120 -6.35 -19.36 -0.17
C GLU A 120 -6.98 -17.99 -0.49
N ARG A 121 -6.47 -16.92 0.10
CA ARG A 121 -6.96 -15.55 -0.14
C ARG A 121 -6.26 -14.85 -1.29
N ILE A 122 -5.10 -15.34 -1.73
CA ILE A 122 -4.27 -14.64 -2.70
C ILE A 122 -4.71 -14.99 -4.11
N PHE A 123 -5.08 -13.98 -4.90
CA PHE A 123 -5.44 -14.14 -6.31
C PHE A 123 -4.33 -13.70 -7.28
N ALA A 124 -3.40 -12.87 -6.81
CA ALA A 124 -2.34 -12.28 -7.61
C ALA A 124 -1.10 -11.99 -6.75
N ALA A 125 0.04 -11.85 -7.40
CA ALA A 125 1.25 -11.36 -6.76
C ALA A 125 1.98 -10.35 -7.64
N MET A 126 2.75 -9.45 -7.01
CA MET A 126 3.67 -8.54 -7.67
C MET A 126 4.98 -8.47 -6.90
N VAL A 127 6.05 -8.04 -7.57
CA VAL A 127 7.36 -7.92 -6.96
C VAL A 127 8.03 -6.60 -7.30
N PHE A 128 8.44 -5.83 -6.28
CA PHE A 128 9.32 -4.69 -6.43
C PHE A 128 10.75 -5.20 -6.52
N VAL A 129 11.39 -5.03 -7.68
CA VAL A 129 12.76 -5.49 -7.92
C VAL A 129 13.67 -4.28 -7.95
N GLN A 130 14.74 -4.31 -7.13
CA GLN A 130 15.75 -3.29 -7.09
C GLN A 130 17.13 -3.90 -7.42
N ASP A 131 17.90 -3.26 -8.27
CA ASP A 131 19.28 -3.65 -8.56
C ASP A 131 20.24 -3.19 -7.45
N VAL A 132 21.48 -3.65 -7.47
CA VAL A 132 22.51 -3.23 -6.50
C VAL A 132 22.83 -1.73 -6.55
N GLY A 133 22.49 -1.05 -7.64
CA GLY A 133 22.65 0.39 -7.82
C GLY A 133 21.44 1.21 -7.33
N GLY A 134 20.41 0.57 -6.79
CA GLY A 134 19.20 1.23 -6.31
C GLY A 134 18.15 1.51 -7.40
N ARG A 135 18.32 0.97 -8.63
CA ARG A 135 17.32 1.15 -9.69
C ARG A 135 16.22 0.14 -9.58
N HIS A 136 15.03 0.54 -10.02
CA HIS A 136 13.82 -0.25 -9.98
C HIS A 136 13.44 -0.78 -11.35
N LEU A 137 13.03 -2.05 -11.39
CA LEU A 137 12.50 -2.65 -12.61
C LEU A 137 11.04 -2.24 -12.80
N LEU A 138 10.72 -1.67 -13.94
CA LEU A 138 9.37 -1.41 -14.40
C LEU A 138 9.07 -2.23 -15.67
N THR A 139 7.82 -2.65 -15.77
CA THR A 139 7.24 -3.30 -16.94
C THR A 139 6.04 -2.51 -17.45
N TRP A 140 5.78 -2.54 -18.74
CA TRP A 140 4.63 -1.88 -19.34
C TRP A 140 3.43 -2.84 -19.40
N SER A 141 2.32 -2.42 -18.85
CA SER A 141 1.07 -3.19 -18.97
C SER A 141 0.22 -2.66 -20.13
N GLU A 142 0.16 -3.41 -21.23
CA GLU A 142 -0.69 -3.03 -22.37
C GLU A 142 -2.17 -2.96 -21.98
N ARG A 143 -2.64 -3.87 -21.17
CA ARG A 143 -4.02 -3.87 -20.69
C ARG A 143 -4.39 -2.64 -19.88
N ARG A 144 -3.48 -2.17 -19.03
CA ARG A 144 -3.68 -1.00 -18.17
C ARG A 144 -3.22 0.30 -18.80
N GLN A 145 -2.39 0.25 -19.86
CA GLN A 145 -1.71 1.39 -20.49
C GLN A 145 -0.90 2.20 -19.46
N GLU A 146 -0.20 1.49 -18.58
CA GLU A 146 0.60 2.09 -17.50
C GLU A 146 1.85 1.29 -17.20
N TRP A 147 2.84 1.99 -16.63
CA TRP A 147 4.02 1.36 -16.05
C TRP A 147 3.70 0.77 -14.66
N GLY A 148 4.33 -0.35 -14.33
CA GLY A 148 4.17 -0.97 -13.02
C GLY A 148 5.31 -1.92 -12.66
N ALA A 149 5.32 -2.38 -11.44
CA ALA A 149 6.15 -3.50 -11.04
C ALA A 149 5.64 -4.81 -11.69
N PRO A 150 6.52 -5.77 -12.02
CA PRO A 150 6.11 -7.07 -12.52
C PRO A 150 5.08 -7.74 -11.62
N GLY A 151 3.99 -8.25 -12.22
CA GLY A 151 2.96 -8.92 -11.44
C GLY A 151 1.66 -9.16 -12.18
N GLY A 152 0.96 -10.21 -11.75
CA GLY A 152 -0.28 -10.63 -12.37
C GLY A 152 -1.03 -11.68 -11.58
N TRP A 153 -2.03 -12.26 -12.22
CA TRP A 153 -2.92 -13.25 -11.64
C TRP A 153 -2.23 -14.59 -11.46
N ARG A 154 -2.58 -15.29 -10.39
CA ARG A 154 -2.13 -16.67 -10.20
C ARG A 154 -2.73 -17.61 -11.24
N GLU A 155 -1.92 -18.53 -11.70
CA GLU A 155 -2.29 -19.60 -12.63
C GLU A 155 -2.29 -20.95 -11.92
N GLY A 156 -3.35 -21.73 -12.12
CA GLY A 156 -3.48 -23.06 -11.53
C GLY A 156 -3.28 -23.07 -10.00
N ASP A 157 -2.42 -23.98 -9.55
CA ASP A 157 -2.12 -24.20 -8.12
C ASP A 157 -0.73 -23.64 -7.71
N GLU A 158 -0.16 -22.72 -8.50
CA GLU A 158 1.12 -22.12 -8.16
C GLU A 158 1.06 -21.35 -6.82
N SER A 159 2.18 -21.36 -6.09
CA SER A 159 2.28 -20.56 -4.87
C SER A 159 2.37 -19.06 -5.21
N PRO A 160 2.05 -18.15 -4.27
CA PRO A 160 2.19 -16.71 -4.51
C PRO A 160 3.61 -16.27 -4.90
N VAL A 161 4.63 -16.91 -4.31
CA VAL A 161 6.04 -16.68 -4.67
C VAL A 161 6.33 -17.15 -6.10
N ALA A 162 5.84 -18.34 -6.49
CA ALA A 162 6.00 -18.86 -7.84
C ALA A 162 5.32 -17.97 -8.87
N ASN A 163 4.11 -17.44 -8.56
CA ASN A 163 3.42 -16.45 -9.37
C ASN A 163 4.27 -15.19 -9.58
N ALA A 164 4.82 -14.59 -8.51
CA ALA A 164 5.65 -13.40 -8.63
C ALA A 164 6.93 -13.65 -9.48
N VAL A 165 7.55 -14.82 -9.35
CA VAL A 165 8.73 -15.20 -10.17
C VAL A 165 8.35 -15.39 -11.62
N ARG A 166 7.26 -16.11 -11.93
CA ARG A 166 6.77 -16.30 -13.29
C ARG A 166 6.46 -14.98 -13.99
N GLU A 167 5.72 -14.09 -13.32
CA GLU A 167 5.37 -12.78 -13.87
C GLU A 167 6.63 -11.92 -14.14
N ALA A 168 7.61 -11.94 -13.24
CA ALA A 168 8.88 -11.23 -13.46
C ALA A 168 9.61 -11.78 -14.70
N GLU A 169 9.65 -13.11 -14.89
CA GLU A 169 10.25 -13.73 -16.07
C GLU A 169 9.45 -13.44 -17.36
N GLU A 170 8.12 -13.56 -17.31
CA GLU A 170 7.26 -13.32 -18.47
C GLU A 170 7.27 -11.87 -18.92
N GLU A 171 7.20 -10.92 -18.00
CA GLU A 171 7.14 -9.49 -18.32
C GLU A 171 8.50 -8.85 -18.61
N SER A 172 9.60 -9.39 -18.02
CA SER A 172 10.92 -8.76 -18.15
C SER A 172 12.04 -9.68 -18.66
N GLY A 173 11.84 -11.00 -18.67
CA GLY A 173 12.91 -11.97 -18.92
C GLY A 173 13.84 -12.18 -17.71
N LEU A 174 13.58 -11.54 -16.57
CA LEU A 174 14.40 -11.64 -15.37
C LEU A 174 13.97 -12.84 -14.54
N VAL A 175 14.87 -13.82 -14.36
CA VAL A 175 14.64 -14.97 -13.50
C VAL A 175 15.07 -14.64 -12.08
N LEU A 176 14.11 -14.60 -11.16
CA LEU A 176 14.34 -14.36 -9.73
C LEU A 176 14.50 -15.67 -8.96
N ASP A 177 15.38 -15.70 -7.96
CA ASP A 177 15.41 -16.81 -7.01
C ASP A 177 14.23 -16.68 -6.03
N PRO A 178 13.31 -17.66 -5.96
CA PRO A 178 12.20 -17.62 -5.01
C PRO A 178 12.63 -17.40 -3.55
N ALA A 179 13.83 -17.83 -3.16
CA ALA A 179 14.37 -17.68 -1.82
C ALA A 179 14.77 -16.22 -1.49
N GLU A 180 14.96 -15.38 -2.49
CA GLU A 180 15.30 -13.96 -2.32
C GLU A 180 14.08 -13.05 -2.24
N LEU A 181 12.88 -13.58 -2.55
CA LEU A 181 11.64 -12.81 -2.43
C LEU A 181 11.21 -12.72 -0.96
N ARG A 182 11.10 -11.50 -0.46
CA ARG A 182 10.59 -11.24 0.89
C ARG A 182 9.21 -10.57 0.82
N PRO A 183 8.21 -11.01 1.59
CA PRO A 183 6.92 -10.32 1.66
C PRO A 183 7.13 -8.95 2.29
N VAL A 184 6.53 -7.91 1.69
CA VAL A 184 6.64 -6.52 2.16
C VAL A 184 5.29 -5.88 2.39
N GLY A 185 4.24 -6.44 1.85
CA GLY A 185 2.89 -5.93 2.02
C GLY A 185 1.87 -6.74 1.24
N TYR A 186 0.66 -6.23 1.28
CA TYR A 186 -0.44 -6.76 0.47
C TYR A 186 -1.47 -5.68 0.18
N GLU A 187 -2.19 -5.88 -0.88
CA GLU A 187 -3.33 -5.07 -1.29
C GLU A 187 -4.60 -5.90 -1.13
N ARG A 188 -5.59 -5.37 -0.43
CA ARG A 188 -6.86 -6.06 -0.23
C ARG A 188 -7.96 -5.37 -0.99
N PHE A 189 -8.55 -6.11 -1.94
CA PHE A 189 -9.59 -5.64 -2.82
C PHE A 189 -10.97 -5.94 -2.26
N ARG A 190 -11.75 -4.90 -2.01
CA ARG A 190 -13.17 -4.99 -1.67
C ARG A 190 -13.97 -4.56 -2.89
N ARG A 191 -14.33 -5.53 -3.71
CA ARG A 191 -15.04 -5.29 -4.95
C ARG A 191 -16.45 -4.76 -4.69
N ASP A 192 -16.89 -3.84 -5.53
CA ASP A 192 -18.28 -3.43 -5.61
C ASP A 192 -19.11 -4.60 -6.19
N PRO A 193 -20.07 -5.17 -5.44
CA PRO A 193 -20.85 -6.31 -5.90
C PRO A 193 -21.75 -5.99 -7.12
N HIS A 194 -21.95 -4.71 -7.42
CA HIS A 194 -22.77 -4.24 -8.54
C HIS A 194 -21.99 -4.07 -9.84
N THR A 195 -20.67 -4.22 -9.82
CA THR A 195 -19.85 -4.20 -11.03
C THR A 195 -19.62 -5.61 -11.58
N PRO A 196 -19.61 -5.78 -12.92
CA PRO A 196 -19.26 -7.05 -13.52
C PRO A 196 -17.91 -7.53 -13.03
N ALA A 197 -17.81 -8.81 -12.65
CA ALA A 197 -16.55 -9.44 -12.31
C ALA A 197 -16.20 -10.40 -13.44
N PRO A 198 -15.16 -10.15 -14.24
CA PRO A 198 -14.67 -11.12 -15.19
C PRO A 198 -14.30 -12.43 -14.48
N GLY A 199 -14.37 -13.54 -15.19
CA GLY A 199 -14.25 -14.90 -14.63
C GLY A 199 -12.95 -15.25 -13.90
N LEU A 200 -11.99 -14.31 -13.84
CA LEU A 200 -10.73 -14.47 -13.08
C LEU A 200 -10.90 -14.26 -11.56
N TRP A 201 -11.96 -13.56 -11.13
CA TRP A 201 -12.21 -13.33 -9.72
C TRP A 201 -12.83 -14.57 -9.05
N VAL A 202 -12.07 -15.15 -8.12
CA VAL A 202 -12.51 -16.32 -7.35
C VAL A 202 -13.10 -15.86 -6.01
N PRO A 203 -14.30 -16.30 -5.61
CA PRO A 203 -14.85 -16.00 -4.30
C PRO A 203 -13.89 -16.36 -3.16
N GLY A 204 -13.70 -15.45 -2.22
CA GLY A 204 -12.79 -15.61 -1.08
C GLY A 204 -11.33 -15.21 -1.38
N ARG A 205 -10.96 -15.00 -2.63
CA ARG A 205 -9.65 -14.46 -3.01
C ARG A 205 -9.77 -12.95 -3.20
N ASP A 206 -9.18 -12.20 -2.28
CA ASP A 206 -9.28 -10.74 -2.23
C ASP A 206 -7.92 -10.04 -2.04
N ILE A 207 -6.82 -10.80 -2.07
CA ILE A 207 -5.47 -10.30 -1.78
C ILE A 207 -4.58 -10.38 -3.02
N LEU A 208 -3.91 -9.28 -3.33
CA LEU A 208 -2.68 -9.24 -4.12
C LEU A 208 -1.51 -9.18 -3.14
N GLN A 209 -0.65 -10.20 -3.17
CA GLN A 209 0.54 -10.27 -2.32
C GLN A 209 1.68 -9.46 -2.95
N VAL A 210 2.36 -8.65 -2.14
CA VAL A 210 3.48 -7.82 -2.61
C VAL A 210 4.78 -8.34 -2.01
N TYR A 211 5.75 -8.61 -2.90
CA TYR A 211 7.11 -8.99 -2.56
C TYR A 211 8.11 -7.87 -2.91
N ALA A 212 9.30 -7.99 -2.36
CA ALA A 212 10.47 -7.25 -2.82
C ALA A 212 11.65 -8.19 -3.00
N ALA A 213 12.47 -7.92 -4.02
CA ALA A 213 13.73 -8.59 -4.30
C ALA A 213 14.82 -7.55 -4.53
N ASN A 214 15.96 -7.70 -3.82
CA ASN A 214 17.13 -6.85 -4.00
C ASN A 214 18.22 -7.68 -4.67
N LEU A 215 18.60 -7.30 -5.88
CA LEU A 215 19.56 -8.04 -6.68
C LEU A 215 21.00 -7.63 -6.33
N SER A 216 21.91 -8.59 -6.40
CA SER A 216 23.36 -8.35 -6.26
C SER A 216 24.00 -7.84 -7.56
N ALA A 217 23.31 -7.93 -8.70
CA ALA A 217 23.78 -7.49 -10.00
C ALA A 217 23.35 -6.06 -10.31
N HIS A 218 24.13 -5.37 -11.13
CA HIS A 218 23.82 -4.03 -11.62
C HIS A 218 23.19 -4.11 -13.02
N ARG A 219 21.95 -3.63 -13.13
CA ARG A 219 21.14 -3.68 -14.37
C ARG A 219 21.22 -5.05 -15.08
N PRO A 220 20.79 -6.13 -14.43
CA PRO A 220 20.72 -7.41 -15.14
C PRO A 220 20.00 -7.22 -16.49
N PRO A 221 20.42 -7.95 -17.54
CA PRO A 221 19.76 -7.84 -18.83
C PRO A 221 18.29 -8.24 -18.72
N VAL A 222 17.44 -7.41 -19.29
CA VAL A 222 16.00 -7.63 -19.41
C VAL A 222 15.65 -7.87 -20.88
N ARG A 223 14.46 -8.43 -21.12
CA ARG A 223 14.00 -8.72 -22.49
C ARG A 223 13.95 -7.43 -23.30
N VAL A 224 14.55 -7.45 -24.50
CA VAL A 224 14.44 -6.35 -25.46
C VAL A 224 13.13 -6.49 -26.21
N GLU A 225 12.44 -5.37 -26.34
CA GLU A 225 11.13 -5.26 -26.93
C GLU A 225 11.05 -5.78 -28.37
N GLU A 226 9.95 -6.47 -28.68
CA GLU A 226 9.56 -6.76 -30.05
C GLU A 226 8.27 -5.95 -30.40
N ARG A 227 8.35 -5.10 -31.45
CA ARG A 227 7.20 -4.47 -32.12
C ARG A 227 6.52 -3.26 -31.48
N GLY A 228 7.30 -2.23 -31.07
CA GLY A 228 6.73 -0.88 -30.88
C GLY A 228 5.97 -0.66 -29.57
N GLN A 229 6.12 -1.54 -28.61
CA GLN A 229 5.66 -1.37 -27.24
C GLN A 229 6.85 -1.07 -26.32
N PRO A 230 6.64 -0.30 -25.22
CA PRO A 230 7.71 -0.09 -24.24
C PRO A 230 8.15 -1.41 -23.61
N GLY A 231 9.42 -1.75 -23.70
CA GLY A 231 10.01 -2.90 -23.01
C GLY A 231 10.23 -2.63 -21.52
N PRO A 232 10.62 -3.67 -20.74
CA PRO A 232 10.99 -3.49 -19.34
C PRO A 232 12.22 -2.58 -19.20
N GLU A 233 12.21 -1.71 -18.18
CA GLU A 233 13.23 -0.71 -17.96
C GLU A 233 13.73 -0.68 -16.53
N TRP A 234 15.02 -0.35 -16.34
CA TRP A 234 15.59 -0.01 -15.05
C TRP A 234 15.60 1.52 -14.87
N VAL A 235 14.80 1.99 -13.92
CA VAL A 235 14.59 3.42 -13.67
C VAL A 235 15.14 3.87 -12.31
N GLU A 236 15.51 5.12 -12.20
CA GLU A 236 15.88 5.76 -10.94
C GLU A 236 14.62 6.17 -10.14
N ASP A 237 14.78 6.47 -8.83
CA ASP A 237 13.70 6.86 -7.93
C ASP A 237 12.80 7.98 -8.48
N VAL A 238 13.41 9.02 -9.06
CA VAL A 238 12.68 10.17 -9.59
C VAL A 238 11.77 9.74 -10.74
N GLU A 239 12.32 8.96 -11.68
CA GLU A 239 11.56 8.48 -12.84
C GLU A 239 10.48 7.48 -12.45
N LEU A 240 10.77 6.59 -11.47
CA LEU A 240 9.77 5.71 -10.89
C LEU A 240 8.57 6.51 -10.35
N GLY A 241 8.84 7.56 -9.56
CA GLY A 241 7.81 8.44 -9.05
C GLY A 241 7.03 9.18 -10.15
N GLU A 242 7.70 9.67 -11.19
CA GLU A 242 7.05 10.36 -12.31
C GLU A 242 6.10 9.44 -13.09
N ARG A 243 6.48 8.18 -13.29
CA ARG A 243 5.70 7.22 -14.07
C ARG A 243 4.56 6.55 -13.29
N CYS A 244 4.71 6.39 -11.95
CA CYS A 244 3.85 5.52 -11.16
C CYS A 244 3.05 6.22 -10.05
N ARG A 245 3.26 7.53 -9.80
CA ARG A 245 2.62 8.24 -8.68
C ARG A 245 1.09 8.23 -8.71
N ASP A 246 0.51 8.10 -9.88
CA ASP A 246 -0.95 8.11 -10.07
C ASP A 246 -1.55 6.69 -10.01
N SER A 247 -0.71 5.65 -9.90
CA SER A 247 -1.17 4.28 -9.73
C SER A 247 -1.68 4.03 -8.31
N PHE A 248 -2.74 3.23 -8.16
CA PHE A 248 -3.34 2.97 -6.84
C PHE A 248 -2.37 2.31 -5.84
N TRP A 249 -1.40 1.54 -6.31
CA TRP A 249 -0.39 0.85 -5.50
C TRP A 249 0.78 1.75 -5.06
N TRP A 250 0.91 2.94 -5.65
CA TRP A 250 2.03 3.85 -5.39
C TRP A 250 2.25 4.18 -3.91
N PRO A 251 1.23 4.49 -3.09
CA PRO A 251 1.47 4.79 -1.67
C PRO A 251 2.14 3.64 -0.92
N LEU A 252 1.84 2.39 -1.30
CA LEU A 252 2.50 1.21 -0.73
C LEU A 252 3.94 1.11 -1.22
N ALA A 253 4.19 1.23 -2.52
CA ALA A 253 5.52 1.22 -3.12
C ALA A 253 6.45 2.27 -2.51
N ALA A 254 6.00 3.52 -2.42
CA ALA A 254 6.76 4.62 -1.84
C ALA A 254 7.22 4.34 -0.40
N ARG A 255 6.40 3.60 0.38
CA ARG A 255 6.77 3.19 1.74
C ARG A 255 7.71 2.00 1.77
N VAL A 256 7.54 1.03 0.87
CA VAL A 256 8.40 -0.17 0.77
C VAL A 256 9.79 0.21 0.30
N LEU A 257 9.87 1.06 -0.72
CA LEU A 257 11.12 1.44 -1.37
C LEU A 257 11.85 2.56 -0.63
N ALA A 258 11.30 3.03 0.51
CA ALA A 258 11.81 4.14 1.31
C ALA A 258 12.01 5.42 0.47
N LEU A 259 11.22 5.56 -0.60
CA LEU A 259 11.23 6.76 -1.42
C LEU A 259 10.74 7.90 -0.55
N GLU A 260 11.64 8.81 -0.20
CA GLU A 260 11.30 10.01 0.54
C GLU A 260 10.26 10.80 -0.26
N GLN A 261 9.14 11.12 0.38
CA GLN A 261 8.32 12.21 -0.14
C GLN A 261 9.22 13.45 -0.20
N PRO A 262 9.24 14.21 -1.31
CA PRO A 262 10.01 15.44 -1.34
C PRO A 262 9.63 16.28 -0.13
N PRO A 263 10.60 16.96 0.52
CA PRO A 263 10.32 17.80 1.66
C PRO A 263 9.19 18.74 1.25
N GLN A 264 8.12 18.77 2.07
CA GLN A 264 7.05 19.75 1.91
C GLN A 264 7.73 21.12 1.98
N PRO A 265 7.47 22.05 1.07
CA PRO A 265 8.03 23.38 1.18
C PRO A 265 7.61 23.97 2.53
N GLU A 266 8.59 24.52 3.27
CA GLU A 266 8.40 25.25 4.54
C GLU A 266 7.43 26.44 4.39
#